data_b1d92ecb08c226c72f8c5b1ca56a14dd
#
_entry.id   b1d92ecb08c226c72f8c5b1ca56a14dd
#
_cell.length_a   1.000
_cell.length_b   1.000
_cell.length_c   1.000
_cell.angle_alpha   90.00
_cell.angle_beta   90.00
_cell.angle_gamma   90.00
#
_symmetry.space_group_name_H-M   'P 1'
#
loop_
_entity.id
_entity.type
_entity.pdbx_description
1 polymer ?
#
loop_
_entity_poly.entity_id
_entity_poly.type
_entity_poly.pdbx_seq_one_letter_code
_entity_poly.pdbx_strand_id
1 'polypeptide(L)'
;GSNGFLFPPGEDQALADHLLTLARDPDLRKTMGQRLYEKAKKEFSIEATVQRQLEIYDSILRYEKNGRDRVVICGAYGRGNSGDDAILLAILTELRSIDPDLSFQVFSRNPMETRQTYRVNAFYTFHIWKAIYYFKRAKFFINGGGSLMQDVTSYRSLWFYLANIRAAKRAGNRVQMYGCGIGPIVYERDRQLAARIINDCVDKITLREPDSRETLSDFGVTDPEVILASDPALTLPAAGRSRIDRILREHDMDPDGKYIGFVLRKWPGIEEKATVFAAGAVYAYLKYGLTPVFLSINFRTDGEASRLVTEHLSIPYYMIDEQMSTGEVIGVLSRMTTVVSMRLHGLIFAAGQGVPLIGVAYDPKVTAFLDYVEQNNYMQFEALNEKDLSDLIDSAVALAGRGEELRRRTELLNRQEDNNRATAARLLGKE
;
A
#
# COMPACT_ATOMS: atom_id res chain seq x y z
N GLY A 1 16.70 -25.10 5.02
CA GLY A 1 16.59 -24.85 3.59
C GLY A 1 17.47 -25.80 2.76
N SER A 2 17.48 -25.68 1.45
CA SER A 2 18.20 -26.61 0.54
C SER A 2 19.73 -26.58 0.66
N ASN A 3 20.30 -25.52 1.23
CA ASN A 3 21.74 -25.28 1.30
C ASN A 3 22.30 -25.34 2.72
N GLY A 4 21.46 -25.55 3.73
CA GLY A 4 21.83 -25.59 5.12
C GLY A 4 20.61 -25.48 6.04
N PHE A 5 20.84 -25.60 7.34
CA PHE A 5 19.83 -25.40 8.35
C PHE A 5 19.98 -24.03 8.99
N LEU A 6 18.84 -23.42 9.38
CA LEU A 6 18.78 -22.20 10.17
C LEU A 6 18.13 -22.53 11.50
N PHE A 7 18.61 -21.90 12.55
CA PHE A 7 18.04 -21.99 13.87
C PHE A 7 18.05 -20.61 14.53
N PRO A 8 17.09 -20.30 15.41
CA PRO A 8 17.07 -19.05 16.15
C PRO A 8 18.27 -18.91 17.10
N PRO A 9 18.79 -17.71 17.35
CA PRO A 9 19.82 -17.48 18.34
C PRO A 9 19.36 -17.93 19.74
N GLY A 10 20.20 -18.72 20.44
CA GLY A 10 19.91 -19.24 21.77
C GLY A 10 19.16 -20.56 21.81
N GLU A 11 18.78 -21.15 20.68
CA GLU A 11 18.17 -22.49 20.61
C GLU A 11 19.24 -23.59 20.46
N ASP A 12 19.92 -23.93 21.56
CA ASP A 12 21.00 -24.91 21.56
C ASP A 12 20.54 -26.31 21.13
N GLN A 13 19.32 -26.70 21.49
CA GLN A 13 18.75 -27.99 21.10
C GLN A 13 18.51 -28.09 19.60
N ALA A 14 17.99 -27.05 18.97
CA ALA A 14 17.78 -27.01 17.50
C ALA A 14 19.13 -27.10 16.76
N LEU A 15 20.15 -26.42 17.28
CA LEU A 15 21.52 -26.54 16.74
C LEU A 15 22.04 -27.97 16.85
N ALA A 16 21.89 -28.60 18.04
CA ALA A 16 22.34 -29.98 18.29
C ALA A 16 21.64 -30.97 17.35
N ASP A 17 20.32 -30.84 17.16
CA ASP A 17 19.53 -31.71 16.28
C ASP A 17 19.95 -31.56 14.80
N HIS A 18 20.23 -30.34 14.35
CA HIS A 18 20.75 -30.08 13.00
C HIS A 18 22.16 -30.64 12.79
N LEU A 19 23.03 -30.51 13.80
CA LEU A 19 24.37 -31.09 13.77
C LEU A 19 24.32 -32.62 13.72
N LEU A 20 23.48 -33.25 14.54
CA LEU A 20 23.28 -34.70 14.53
C LEU A 20 22.71 -35.19 13.19
N THR A 21 21.79 -34.47 12.59
CA THR A 21 21.21 -34.80 11.28
C THR A 21 22.30 -34.81 10.21
N LEU A 22 23.14 -33.76 10.18
CA LEU A 22 24.27 -33.71 9.23
C LEU A 22 25.37 -34.71 9.53
N ALA A 23 25.60 -35.03 10.79
CA ALA A 23 26.62 -36.02 11.18
C ALA A 23 26.23 -37.45 10.75
N ARG A 24 24.93 -37.77 10.86
CA ARG A 24 24.39 -39.12 10.54
C ARG A 24 24.17 -39.37 9.07
N ASP A 25 24.05 -38.32 8.24
CA ASP A 25 23.78 -38.42 6.80
C ASP A 25 24.89 -37.75 5.99
N PRO A 26 25.93 -38.53 5.56
CA PRO A 26 27.02 -38.01 4.72
C PRO A 26 26.57 -37.53 3.33
N ASP A 27 25.52 -38.13 2.76
CA ASP A 27 25.04 -37.79 1.43
C ASP A 27 24.27 -36.45 1.47
N LEU A 28 23.44 -36.25 2.49
CA LEU A 28 22.77 -34.97 2.75
C LEU A 28 23.81 -33.87 2.95
N ARG A 29 24.83 -34.12 3.76
CA ARG A 29 25.91 -33.18 4.04
C ARG A 29 26.67 -32.78 2.77
N LYS A 30 26.99 -33.77 1.91
CA LYS A 30 27.68 -33.55 0.63
C LYS A 30 26.78 -32.74 -0.33
N THR A 31 25.52 -33.10 -0.42
CA THR A 31 24.54 -32.43 -1.30
C THR A 31 24.30 -30.99 -0.87
N MET A 32 24.12 -30.71 0.42
CA MET A 32 23.95 -29.35 0.95
C MET A 32 25.23 -28.54 0.76
N GLY A 33 26.40 -29.13 1.03
CA GLY A 33 27.69 -28.49 0.84
C GLY A 33 27.94 -28.09 -0.62
N GLN A 34 27.64 -28.98 -1.56
CA GLN A 34 27.76 -28.68 -2.98
C GLN A 34 26.79 -27.54 -3.40
N ARG A 35 25.57 -27.58 -3.00
CA ARG A 35 24.60 -26.50 -3.30
C ARG A 35 25.01 -25.17 -2.70
N LEU A 36 25.53 -25.17 -1.48
CA LEU A 36 26.06 -23.97 -0.84
C LEU A 36 27.26 -23.42 -1.57
N TYR A 37 28.18 -24.30 -1.98
CA TYR A 37 29.36 -23.92 -2.77
C TYR A 37 28.96 -23.28 -4.11
N GLU A 38 28.07 -23.91 -4.87
CA GLU A 38 27.59 -23.36 -6.16
C GLU A 38 26.90 -21.99 -5.96
N LYS A 39 26.10 -21.87 -4.93
CA LYS A 39 25.46 -20.60 -4.59
C LYS A 39 26.49 -19.54 -4.19
N ALA A 40 27.46 -19.90 -3.34
CA ALA A 40 28.51 -18.99 -2.93
C ALA A 40 29.37 -18.53 -4.11
N LYS A 41 29.75 -19.46 -5.00
CA LYS A 41 30.49 -19.16 -6.21
C LYS A 41 29.74 -18.24 -7.15
N LYS A 42 28.43 -18.45 -7.31
CA LYS A 42 27.56 -17.65 -8.20
C LYS A 42 27.25 -16.25 -7.65
N GLU A 43 27.05 -16.15 -6.35
CA GLU A 43 26.49 -14.91 -5.75
C GLU A 43 27.51 -14.09 -4.96
N PHE A 44 28.57 -14.74 -4.42
CA PHE A 44 29.50 -14.13 -3.46
C PHE A 44 30.98 -14.25 -3.86
N SER A 45 31.29 -14.79 -5.05
CA SER A 45 32.65 -14.76 -5.53
C SER A 45 33.11 -13.31 -5.80
N ILE A 46 34.42 -13.11 -5.86
CA ILE A 46 35.01 -11.81 -6.20
C ILE A 46 34.49 -11.35 -7.56
N GLU A 47 34.46 -12.26 -8.53
CA GLU A 47 33.99 -12.01 -9.90
C GLU A 47 32.53 -11.58 -9.91
N ALA A 48 31.63 -12.29 -9.18
CA ALA A 48 30.23 -11.96 -9.08
C ALA A 48 30.02 -10.60 -8.37
N THR A 49 30.83 -10.31 -7.36
CA THR A 49 30.81 -9.04 -6.64
C THR A 49 31.25 -7.88 -7.52
N VAL A 50 32.37 -8.06 -8.24
CA VAL A 50 32.87 -7.05 -9.19
C VAL A 50 31.92 -6.85 -10.34
N GLN A 51 31.34 -7.92 -10.90
CA GLN A 51 30.32 -7.80 -11.94
C GLN A 51 29.10 -7.00 -11.47
N ARG A 52 28.62 -7.26 -10.28
CA ARG A 52 27.51 -6.51 -9.68
C ARG A 52 27.86 -5.04 -9.44
N GLN A 53 29.11 -4.75 -9.03
CA GLN A 53 29.59 -3.38 -8.90
C GLN A 53 29.65 -2.66 -10.24
N LEU A 54 30.17 -3.34 -11.29
CA LEU A 54 30.20 -2.79 -12.64
C LEU A 54 28.82 -2.51 -13.19
N GLU A 55 27.84 -3.38 -12.95
CA GLU A 55 26.44 -3.15 -13.32
C GLU A 55 25.86 -1.93 -12.61
N ILE A 56 26.20 -1.74 -11.32
CA ILE A 56 25.81 -0.54 -10.58
C ILE A 56 26.47 0.71 -11.17
N TYR A 57 27.77 0.68 -11.47
CA TYR A 57 28.47 1.80 -12.08
C TYR A 57 27.94 2.10 -13.49
N ASP A 58 27.69 1.10 -14.30
CA ASP A 58 27.08 1.24 -15.61
C ASP A 58 25.68 1.85 -15.52
N SER A 59 24.90 1.42 -14.54
CA SER A 59 23.57 2.01 -14.30
C SER A 59 23.67 3.50 -13.95
N ILE A 60 24.66 3.89 -13.14
CA ILE A 60 24.91 5.28 -12.77
C ILE A 60 25.37 6.10 -13.99
N LEU A 61 26.29 5.54 -14.79
CA LEU A 61 26.81 6.22 -15.99
C LEU A 61 25.75 6.36 -17.08
N ARG A 62 24.90 5.35 -17.28
CA ARG A 62 23.74 5.44 -18.18
C ARG A 62 22.76 6.49 -17.66
N TYR A 63 22.55 6.54 -16.35
CA TYR A 63 21.75 7.54 -15.68
C TYR A 63 22.22 8.98 -15.95
N GLU A 64 23.52 9.22 -16.04
CA GLU A 64 24.07 10.54 -16.37
C GLU A 64 24.01 10.85 -17.87
N LYS A 65 24.21 9.86 -18.74
CA LYS A 65 24.22 10.03 -20.20
C LYS A 65 22.83 10.19 -20.84
N ASN A 66 21.82 9.49 -20.33
CA ASN A 66 20.48 9.51 -20.91
C ASN A 66 19.57 10.54 -20.20
N GLY A 67 19.91 11.81 -20.30
CA GLY A 67 19.36 12.92 -19.54
C GLY A 67 17.85 13.16 -19.55
N ARG A 68 17.02 12.30 -20.16
CA ARG A 68 15.57 12.44 -20.24
C ARG A 68 14.75 11.19 -19.95
N ASP A 69 15.34 10.07 -19.52
CA ASP A 69 14.59 8.86 -19.15
C ASP A 69 14.20 8.83 -17.65
N ARG A 70 14.05 10.02 -17.07
CA ARG A 70 13.71 10.21 -15.66
C ARG A 70 12.23 10.43 -15.48
N VAL A 71 11.71 9.73 -14.47
CA VAL A 71 10.34 9.91 -13.96
C VAL A 71 10.42 10.53 -12.59
N VAL A 72 9.70 11.63 -12.38
CA VAL A 72 9.55 12.23 -11.06
C VAL A 72 8.20 11.85 -10.50
N ILE A 73 8.17 11.29 -9.30
CA ILE A 73 6.95 10.83 -8.63
C ILE A 73 6.74 11.64 -7.35
N CYS A 74 5.58 12.27 -7.23
CA CYS A 74 5.17 13.06 -6.08
C CYS A 74 3.89 12.51 -5.46
N GLY A 75 3.91 12.27 -4.16
CA GLY A 75 2.79 11.78 -3.36
C GLY A 75 3.05 11.96 -1.87
N ALA A 76 2.26 11.31 -1.03
CA ALA A 76 2.35 11.43 0.43
C ALA A 76 3.35 10.43 1.08
N TYR A 77 4.43 10.10 0.39
CA TYR A 77 5.34 8.99 0.70
C TYR A 77 6.32 9.26 1.86
N GLY A 78 6.77 8.17 2.51
CA GLY A 78 7.75 8.21 3.59
C GLY A 78 7.20 8.76 4.91
N ARG A 79 5.90 8.61 5.15
CA ARG A 79 5.22 9.02 6.39
C ARG A 79 4.90 7.85 7.32
N GLY A 80 5.23 6.62 6.93
CA GLY A 80 4.89 5.41 7.69
C GLY A 80 3.42 5.00 7.53
N ASN A 81 2.79 5.39 6.41
CA ASN A 81 1.46 4.97 6.03
C ASN A 81 1.57 3.92 4.91
N SER A 82 1.31 2.66 5.25
CA SER A 82 1.44 1.53 4.31
C SER A 82 0.54 1.67 3.08
N GLY A 83 -0.55 2.45 3.16
CA GLY A 83 -1.41 2.72 2.01
C GLY A 83 -0.74 3.62 0.97
N ASP A 84 -0.17 4.75 1.38
CA ASP A 84 0.57 5.65 0.47
C ASP A 84 1.83 4.94 -0.07
N ASP A 85 2.50 4.16 0.78
CA ASP A 85 3.68 3.38 0.40
C ASP A 85 3.32 2.24 -0.58
N ALA A 86 2.12 1.65 -0.46
CA ALA A 86 1.59 0.68 -1.42
C ALA A 86 1.36 1.30 -2.80
N ILE A 87 0.79 2.50 -2.86
CA ILE A 87 0.61 3.23 -4.12
C ILE A 87 1.96 3.49 -4.79
N LEU A 88 2.97 3.91 -4.04
CA LEU A 88 4.32 4.09 -4.59
C LEU A 88 4.89 2.78 -5.13
N LEU A 89 4.74 1.68 -4.38
CA LEU A 89 5.21 0.36 -4.81
C LEU A 89 4.54 -0.08 -6.11
N ALA A 90 3.21 0.10 -6.22
CA ALA A 90 2.45 -0.23 -7.42
C ALA A 90 2.93 0.59 -8.63
N ILE A 91 3.01 1.92 -8.50
CA ILE A 91 3.51 2.82 -9.56
C ILE A 91 4.90 2.38 -10.02
N LEU A 92 5.82 2.12 -9.11
CA LEU A 92 7.18 1.70 -9.45
C LEU A 92 7.21 0.33 -10.15
N THR A 93 6.37 -0.61 -9.71
CA THR A 93 6.25 -1.95 -10.30
C THR A 93 5.74 -1.86 -11.73
N GLU A 94 4.67 -1.10 -11.95
CA GLU A 94 4.07 -0.89 -13.26
C GLU A 94 5.02 -0.17 -14.23
N LEU A 95 5.66 0.90 -13.78
CA LEU A 95 6.60 1.63 -14.64
C LEU A 95 7.84 0.82 -14.99
N ARG A 96 8.34 -0.02 -14.08
CA ARG A 96 9.44 -0.95 -14.37
C ARG A 96 9.02 -2.05 -15.35
N SER A 97 7.76 -2.45 -15.37
CA SER A 97 7.24 -3.40 -16.36
C SER A 97 7.15 -2.79 -17.76
N ILE A 98 6.91 -1.47 -17.87
CA ILE A 98 6.93 -0.74 -19.14
C ILE A 98 8.37 -0.58 -19.66
N ASP A 99 9.26 -0.17 -18.77
CA ASP A 99 10.66 0.06 -19.14
C ASP A 99 11.57 -0.09 -17.89
N PRO A 100 12.34 -1.19 -17.82
CA PRO A 100 13.26 -1.45 -16.71
C PRO A 100 14.38 -0.42 -16.54
N ASP A 101 14.70 0.34 -17.61
CA ASP A 101 15.77 1.33 -17.61
C ASP A 101 15.31 2.72 -17.11
N LEU A 102 14.04 2.88 -16.76
CA LEU A 102 13.54 4.12 -16.17
C LEU A 102 14.20 4.43 -14.83
N SER A 103 14.63 5.66 -14.69
CA SER A 103 15.17 6.15 -13.44
C SER A 103 14.15 7.01 -12.68
N PHE A 104 13.98 6.73 -11.40
CA PHE A 104 12.94 7.34 -10.56
C PHE A 104 13.51 8.34 -9.58
N GLN A 105 12.80 9.46 -9.42
CA GLN A 105 13.07 10.53 -8.46
C GLN A 105 11.81 10.71 -7.61
N VAL A 106 11.83 10.27 -6.38
CA VAL A 106 10.64 10.25 -5.52
C VAL A 106 10.71 11.37 -4.47
N PHE A 107 9.63 12.13 -4.37
CA PHE A 107 9.39 13.03 -3.24
C PHE A 107 9.09 12.18 -2.00
N SER A 108 9.83 12.37 -0.92
CA SER A 108 9.62 11.61 0.32
C SER A 108 9.88 12.45 1.56
N ARG A 109 9.14 12.15 2.63
CA ARG A 109 9.40 12.70 3.96
C ARG A 109 10.56 12.00 4.66
N ASN A 110 10.84 10.76 4.27
CA ASN A 110 12.01 9.98 4.69
C ASN A 110 12.77 9.44 3.47
N PRO A 111 13.61 10.26 2.81
CA PRO A 111 14.29 9.85 1.59
C PRO A 111 15.24 8.65 1.76
N MET A 112 15.84 8.50 2.95
CA MET A 112 16.77 7.39 3.19
C MET A 112 16.03 6.05 3.17
N GLU A 113 14.95 5.93 3.92
CA GLU A 113 14.10 4.76 3.96
C GLU A 113 13.52 4.45 2.57
N THR A 114 12.99 5.47 1.86
CA THR A 114 12.43 5.30 0.52
C THR A 114 13.47 4.75 -0.48
N ARG A 115 14.72 5.23 -0.41
CA ARG A 115 15.81 4.71 -1.27
C ARG A 115 16.12 3.25 -0.98
N GLN A 116 16.20 2.90 0.29
CA GLN A 116 16.54 1.53 0.72
C GLN A 116 15.41 0.54 0.38
N THR A 117 14.18 0.92 0.67
CA THR A 117 13.01 0.05 0.48
C THR A 117 12.70 -0.18 -0.99
N TYR A 118 12.66 0.89 -1.80
CA TYR A 118 12.18 0.82 -3.18
C TYR A 118 13.29 0.80 -4.24
N ARG A 119 14.56 0.96 -3.83
CA ARG A 119 15.73 1.03 -4.72
C ARG A 119 15.56 2.10 -5.80
N VAL A 120 15.17 3.28 -5.39
CA VAL A 120 14.97 4.47 -6.21
C VAL A 120 15.78 5.63 -5.66
N ASN A 121 15.98 6.69 -6.44
CA ASN A 121 16.45 7.93 -5.85
C ASN A 121 15.27 8.66 -5.19
N ALA A 122 15.52 9.27 -4.04
CA ALA A 122 14.51 10.02 -3.31
C ALA A 122 15.12 11.28 -2.70
N PHE A 123 14.31 12.31 -2.54
CA PHE A 123 14.71 13.58 -1.92
C PHE A 123 13.60 14.13 -1.04
N TYR A 124 13.99 15.00 -0.11
CA TYR A 124 13.04 15.56 0.85
C TYR A 124 11.95 16.38 0.17
N THR A 125 10.70 16.09 0.51
CA THR A 125 9.48 16.63 -0.11
C THR A 125 9.50 18.15 -0.31
N PHE A 126 10.05 18.90 0.61
CA PHE A 126 10.10 20.38 0.52
C PHE A 126 11.43 20.93 0.00
N HIS A 127 12.27 20.10 -0.59
CA HIS A 127 13.52 20.56 -1.18
C HIS A 127 13.31 21.12 -2.59
N ILE A 128 12.79 22.35 -2.67
CA ILE A 128 12.34 22.99 -3.92
C ILE A 128 13.43 23.00 -5.01
N TRP A 129 14.68 23.30 -4.66
CA TRP A 129 15.76 23.34 -5.64
C TRP A 129 16.06 21.98 -6.28
N LYS A 130 15.97 20.89 -5.50
CA LYS A 130 16.07 19.55 -6.05
C LYS A 130 14.87 19.19 -6.93
N ALA A 131 13.68 19.59 -6.54
CA ALA A 131 12.48 19.39 -7.39
C ALA A 131 12.65 20.07 -8.76
N ILE A 132 13.04 21.34 -8.79
CA ILE A 132 13.30 22.09 -10.03
C ILE A 132 14.42 21.43 -10.85
N TYR A 133 15.50 21.01 -10.19
CA TYR A 133 16.61 20.32 -10.85
C TYR A 133 16.14 19.03 -11.54
N TYR A 134 15.32 18.22 -10.88
CA TYR A 134 14.83 16.97 -11.44
C TYR A 134 13.75 17.18 -12.50
N PHE A 135 12.84 18.14 -12.33
CA PHE A 135 11.86 18.47 -13.37
C PHE A 135 12.50 18.86 -14.71
N LYS A 136 13.59 19.64 -14.67
CA LYS A 136 14.34 20.03 -15.89
C LYS A 136 15.02 18.85 -16.59
N ARG A 137 15.19 17.72 -15.91
CA ARG A 137 15.89 16.51 -16.40
C ARG A 137 14.97 15.31 -16.57
N ALA A 138 13.70 15.47 -16.24
CA ALA A 138 12.70 14.43 -16.40
C ALA A 138 11.91 14.65 -17.70
N LYS A 139 11.31 13.59 -18.19
CA LYS A 139 10.33 13.62 -19.28
C LYS A 139 8.92 13.40 -18.79
N PHE A 140 8.76 12.80 -17.60
CA PHE A 140 7.49 12.39 -17.07
C PHE A 140 7.37 12.72 -15.59
N PHE A 141 6.26 13.32 -15.20
CA PHE A 141 5.89 13.61 -13.83
C PHE A 141 4.59 12.91 -13.47
N ILE A 142 4.61 12.18 -12.39
CA ILE A 142 3.45 11.51 -11.81
C ILE A 142 3.07 12.22 -10.52
N ASN A 143 1.85 12.76 -10.48
CA ASN A 143 1.17 13.09 -9.24
C ASN A 143 0.45 11.82 -8.82
N GLY A 144 1.08 11.05 -7.93
CA GLY A 144 0.76 9.65 -7.70
C GLY A 144 -0.24 9.45 -6.59
N GLY A 145 -1.33 8.81 -6.93
CA GLY A 145 -2.30 8.10 -6.11
C GLY A 145 -2.83 8.74 -4.83
N GLY A 146 -3.87 8.15 -4.31
CA GLY A 146 -4.49 8.64 -3.08
C GLY A 146 -5.33 9.91 -3.27
N SER A 147 -5.86 10.46 -2.18
CA SER A 147 -6.69 11.68 -2.19
C SER A 147 -5.81 12.92 -1.96
N LEU A 148 -4.96 13.26 -2.92
CA LEU A 148 -4.04 14.40 -2.81
C LEU A 148 -4.72 15.73 -3.15
N MET A 149 -5.75 15.69 -4.02
CA MET A 149 -6.52 16.86 -4.47
C MET A 149 -7.70 17.11 -3.54
N GLN A 150 -7.43 17.69 -2.37
CA GLN A 150 -8.44 18.05 -1.36
C GLN A 150 -7.87 19.13 -0.43
N ASP A 151 -8.72 19.97 0.17
CA ASP A 151 -8.34 21.04 1.10
C ASP A 151 -8.88 20.86 2.52
N VAL A 152 -9.71 19.83 2.76
CA VAL A 152 -10.33 19.54 4.07
C VAL A 152 -9.28 19.36 5.17
N THR A 153 -8.21 18.63 4.89
CA THR A 153 -7.15 18.41 5.88
C THR A 153 -6.11 19.52 5.86
N SER A 154 -5.82 20.10 4.69
CA SER A 154 -4.88 21.20 4.53
C SER A 154 -4.91 21.81 3.13
N TYR A 155 -5.33 23.07 3.01
CA TYR A 155 -5.23 23.84 1.77
C TYR A 155 -3.76 23.99 1.29
N ARG A 156 -2.79 24.02 2.22
CA ARG A 156 -1.35 24.07 1.88
C ARG A 156 -0.89 22.81 1.17
N SER A 157 -1.48 21.66 1.51
CA SER A 157 -1.20 20.38 0.84
C SER A 157 -1.68 20.41 -0.61
N LEU A 158 -2.90 20.85 -0.85
CA LEU A 158 -3.45 21.04 -2.19
C LEU A 158 -2.54 21.97 -3.04
N TRP A 159 -2.19 23.12 -2.51
CA TRP A 159 -1.31 24.08 -3.21
C TRP A 159 0.07 23.51 -3.51
N PHE A 160 0.61 22.70 -2.61
CA PHE A 160 1.88 22.02 -2.84
C PHE A 160 1.81 21.09 -4.07
N TYR A 161 0.79 20.25 -4.17
CA TYR A 161 0.63 19.35 -5.32
C TYR A 161 0.38 20.11 -6.61
N LEU A 162 -0.51 21.09 -6.60
CA LEU A 162 -0.79 21.96 -7.76
C LEU A 162 0.45 22.73 -8.23
N ALA A 163 1.26 23.24 -7.33
CA ALA A 163 2.51 23.94 -7.65
C ALA A 163 3.52 22.99 -8.34
N ASN A 164 3.64 21.74 -7.87
CA ASN A 164 4.52 20.75 -8.48
C ASN A 164 4.03 20.32 -9.87
N ILE A 165 2.72 20.09 -10.07
CA ILE A 165 2.11 19.85 -11.38
C ILE A 165 2.49 20.96 -12.35
N ARG A 166 2.25 22.22 -11.97
CA ARG A 166 2.56 23.40 -12.80
C ARG A 166 4.06 23.55 -13.09
N ALA A 167 4.91 23.29 -12.10
CA ALA A 167 6.37 23.37 -12.24
C ALA A 167 6.90 22.28 -13.19
N ALA A 168 6.42 21.06 -13.06
CA ALA A 168 6.77 19.95 -13.93
C ALA A 168 6.35 20.22 -15.39
N LYS A 169 5.11 20.67 -15.62
CA LYS A 169 4.64 21.02 -16.96
C LYS A 169 5.45 22.14 -17.61
N ARG A 170 5.77 23.20 -16.83
CA ARG A 170 6.63 24.29 -17.32
C ARG A 170 8.05 23.86 -17.64
N ALA A 171 8.55 22.81 -17.00
CA ALA A 171 9.84 22.22 -17.33
C ALA A 171 9.81 21.28 -18.54
N GLY A 172 8.64 21.09 -19.17
CA GLY A 172 8.45 20.28 -20.37
C GLY A 172 8.14 18.81 -20.11
N ASN A 173 7.76 18.44 -18.88
CA ASN A 173 7.36 17.07 -18.57
C ASN A 173 5.96 16.76 -19.10
N ARG A 174 5.71 15.52 -19.51
CA ARG A 174 4.36 14.96 -19.52
C ARG A 174 3.88 14.78 -18.08
N VAL A 175 2.60 15.03 -17.82
CA VAL A 175 2.04 15.02 -16.47
C VAL A 175 0.84 14.09 -16.40
N GLN A 176 0.90 13.11 -15.50
CA GLN A 176 -0.22 12.24 -15.17
C GLN A 176 -0.62 12.40 -13.70
N MET A 177 -1.91 12.53 -13.46
CA MET A 177 -2.51 12.22 -12.17
C MET A 177 -2.86 10.73 -12.19
N TYR A 178 -2.19 9.93 -11.34
CA TYR A 178 -2.14 8.48 -11.47
C TYR A 178 -2.98 7.79 -10.37
N GLY A 179 -4.03 7.06 -10.76
CA GLY A 179 -4.86 6.29 -9.83
C GLY A 179 -5.36 7.11 -8.64
N CYS A 180 -5.76 8.36 -8.89
CA CYS A 180 -6.10 9.28 -7.83
C CYS A 180 -7.60 9.32 -7.52
N GLY A 181 -7.92 9.58 -6.25
CA GLY A 181 -9.24 10.01 -5.82
C GLY A 181 -9.25 11.53 -5.67
N ILE A 182 -10.34 12.15 -6.09
CA ILE A 182 -10.54 13.58 -5.92
C ILE A 182 -11.40 13.80 -4.69
N GLY A 183 -10.83 14.45 -3.70
CA GLY A 183 -11.55 14.76 -2.48
C GLY A 183 -12.30 16.09 -2.57
N PRO A 184 -13.12 16.42 -1.58
CA PRO A 184 -13.79 17.70 -1.55
C PRO A 184 -12.76 18.84 -1.47
N ILE A 185 -12.91 19.83 -2.35
CA ILE A 185 -12.26 21.13 -2.25
C ILE A 185 -13.34 22.11 -1.81
N VAL A 186 -13.28 22.54 -0.56
CA VAL A 186 -14.33 23.31 0.09
C VAL A 186 -14.32 24.77 -0.38
N TYR A 187 -13.13 25.36 -0.52
CA TYR A 187 -13.01 26.78 -0.87
C TYR A 187 -13.12 26.99 -2.37
N GLU A 188 -14.06 27.84 -2.79
CA GLU A 188 -14.28 28.15 -4.22
C GLU A 188 -13.02 28.64 -4.94
N ARG A 189 -12.24 29.48 -4.27
CA ARG A 189 -10.93 29.94 -4.81
C ARG A 189 -9.99 28.79 -5.12
N ASP A 190 -9.98 27.77 -4.27
CA ASP A 190 -9.09 26.61 -4.43
C ASP A 190 -9.62 25.65 -5.50
N ARG A 191 -10.95 25.54 -5.69
CA ARG A 191 -11.57 24.83 -6.84
C ARG A 191 -11.16 25.47 -8.16
N GLN A 192 -11.32 26.79 -8.29
CA GLN A 192 -10.93 27.54 -9.49
C GLN A 192 -9.44 27.43 -9.79
N LEU A 193 -8.59 27.48 -8.77
CA LEU A 193 -7.15 27.29 -8.91
C LEU A 193 -6.82 25.87 -9.37
N ALA A 194 -7.45 24.87 -8.77
CA ALA A 194 -7.25 23.47 -9.12
C ALA A 194 -7.71 23.20 -10.56
N ALA A 195 -8.92 23.63 -10.93
CA ALA A 195 -9.45 23.47 -12.29
C ALA A 195 -8.51 24.08 -13.33
N ARG A 196 -8.05 25.32 -13.12
CA ARG A 196 -7.13 25.99 -14.04
C ARG A 196 -5.82 25.23 -14.19
N ILE A 197 -5.19 24.84 -13.07
CA ILE A 197 -3.89 24.15 -13.14
C ILE A 197 -4.04 22.76 -13.74
N ILE A 198 -5.11 22.04 -13.44
CA ILE A 198 -5.36 20.71 -14.00
C ILE A 198 -5.59 20.82 -15.51
N ASN A 199 -6.47 21.71 -15.97
CA ASN A 199 -6.70 21.92 -17.40
C ASN A 199 -5.41 22.34 -18.13
N ASP A 200 -4.67 23.31 -17.62
CA ASP A 200 -3.49 23.85 -18.31
C ASP A 200 -2.28 22.89 -18.27
N CYS A 201 -2.18 22.00 -17.27
CA CYS A 201 -0.92 21.36 -16.94
C CYS A 201 -0.96 19.83 -16.88
N VAL A 202 -2.11 19.19 -16.81
CA VAL A 202 -2.23 17.72 -16.74
C VAL A 202 -2.51 17.17 -18.14
N ASP A 203 -1.75 16.16 -18.58
CA ASP A 203 -1.98 15.53 -19.88
C ASP A 203 -3.04 14.43 -19.80
N LYS A 204 -3.04 13.63 -18.70
CA LYS A 204 -4.00 12.53 -18.49
C LYS A 204 -4.29 12.38 -17.00
N ILE A 205 -5.52 11.96 -16.71
CA ILE A 205 -5.96 11.61 -15.35
C ILE A 205 -6.46 10.18 -15.35
N THR A 206 -5.95 9.33 -14.45
CA THR A 206 -6.56 8.05 -14.14
C THR A 206 -7.16 8.12 -12.74
N LEU A 207 -8.44 7.77 -12.61
CA LEU A 207 -9.21 7.83 -11.37
C LEU A 207 -9.41 6.42 -10.81
N ARG A 208 -9.37 6.31 -9.49
CA ARG A 208 -9.58 5.03 -8.81
C ARG A 208 -11.05 4.73 -8.50
N GLU A 209 -11.93 5.72 -8.50
CA GLU A 209 -13.36 5.61 -8.29
C GLU A 209 -14.16 6.53 -9.22
N PRO A 210 -15.41 6.12 -9.60
CA PRO A 210 -16.25 6.89 -10.55
C PRO A 210 -16.62 8.29 -10.05
N ASP A 211 -16.93 8.46 -8.75
CA ASP A 211 -17.41 9.72 -8.16
C ASP A 211 -16.42 10.86 -8.33
N SER A 212 -15.13 10.54 -8.39
CA SER A 212 -14.08 11.54 -8.67
C SER A 212 -14.21 12.19 -10.03
N ARG A 213 -14.87 11.54 -11.01
CA ARG A 213 -15.11 12.11 -12.33
C ARG A 213 -16.14 13.22 -12.26
N GLU A 214 -17.25 13.01 -11.54
CA GLU A 214 -18.27 14.03 -11.33
C GLU A 214 -17.67 15.23 -10.60
N THR A 215 -16.91 14.96 -9.53
CA THR A 215 -16.22 16.00 -8.77
C THR A 215 -15.29 16.86 -9.64
N LEU A 216 -14.51 16.27 -10.55
CA LEU A 216 -13.68 17.03 -11.50
C LEU A 216 -14.50 17.86 -12.46
N SER A 217 -15.61 17.32 -12.97
CA SER A 217 -16.54 18.04 -13.85
C SER A 217 -17.16 19.25 -13.14
N ASP A 218 -17.58 19.09 -11.89
CA ASP A 218 -18.14 20.16 -11.07
C ASP A 218 -17.12 21.27 -10.79
N PHE A 219 -15.84 20.95 -10.77
CA PHE A 219 -14.77 21.95 -10.65
C PHE A 219 -14.47 22.65 -11.97
N GLY A 220 -15.02 22.19 -13.09
CA GLY A 220 -14.76 22.73 -14.42
C GLY A 220 -13.48 22.18 -15.06
N VAL A 221 -13.08 20.96 -14.74
CA VAL A 221 -11.98 20.24 -15.41
C VAL A 221 -12.52 19.60 -16.69
N THR A 222 -12.02 20.03 -17.85
CA THR A 222 -12.53 19.64 -19.18
C THR A 222 -11.45 19.18 -20.15
N ASP A 223 -10.21 19.66 -20.00
CA ASP A 223 -9.18 19.47 -21.03
C ASP A 223 -8.44 18.14 -20.93
N PRO A 224 -8.00 17.64 -19.74
CA PRO A 224 -7.32 16.36 -19.69
C PRO A 224 -8.28 15.20 -19.92
N GLU A 225 -7.85 14.20 -20.67
CA GLU A 225 -8.59 12.94 -20.75
C GLU A 225 -8.65 12.26 -19.37
N VAL A 226 -9.88 11.97 -18.93
CA VAL A 226 -10.16 11.31 -17.66
C VAL A 226 -10.54 9.86 -17.89
N ILE A 227 -9.74 8.93 -17.39
CA ILE A 227 -9.86 7.49 -17.58
C ILE A 227 -10.18 6.85 -16.22
N LEU A 228 -11.22 6.01 -16.16
CA LEU A 228 -11.50 5.23 -14.97
C LEU A 228 -10.50 4.07 -14.91
N ALA A 229 -9.87 3.93 -13.76
CA ALA A 229 -8.97 2.86 -13.41
C ALA A 229 -9.40 2.24 -12.07
N SER A 230 -8.47 1.72 -11.29
CA SER A 230 -8.69 1.37 -9.88
C SER A 230 -7.54 1.89 -9.01
N ASP A 231 -7.68 1.71 -7.69
CA ASP A 231 -6.57 2.05 -6.80
C ASP A 231 -5.36 1.16 -7.11
N PRO A 232 -4.18 1.75 -7.37
CA PRO A 232 -2.99 0.98 -7.77
C PRO A 232 -2.59 -0.10 -6.76
N ALA A 233 -2.96 0.07 -5.50
CA ALA A 233 -2.61 -0.88 -4.44
C ALA A 233 -3.47 -2.16 -4.44
N LEU A 234 -4.57 -2.20 -5.20
CA LEU A 234 -5.51 -3.32 -5.20
C LEU A 234 -4.88 -4.63 -5.73
N THR A 235 -3.99 -4.53 -6.70
CA THR A 235 -3.36 -5.68 -7.38
C THR A 235 -2.06 -6.15 -6.73
N LEU A 236 -1.61 -5.47 -5.67
CA LEU A 236 -0.36 -5.81 -5.01
C LEU A 236 -0.43 -7.20 -4.35
N PRO A 237 0.60 -8.04 -4.53
CA PRO A 237 0.62 -9.37 -3.95
C PRO A 237 0.88 -9.35 -2.45
N ALA A 238 0.30 -10.31 -1.75
CA ALA A 238 0.69 -10.64 -0.38
C ALA A 238 2.12 -11.18 -0.32
N ALA A 239 2.81 -10.98 0.80
CA ALA A 239 4.07 -11.66 1.06
C ALA A 239 3.86 -13.19 1.13
N GLY A 240 4.92 -13.95 0.85
CA GLY A 240 4.86 -15.40 0.81
C GLY A 240 4.36 -16.02 2.13
N ARG A 241 3.61 -17.13 2.03
CA ARG A 241 2.95 -17.79 3.16
C ARG A 241 3.89 -18.04 4.35
N SER A 242 5.10 -18.55 4.10
CA SER A 242 6.07 -18.82 5.17
C SER A 242 6.53 -17.57 5.94
N ARG A 243 6.56 -16.40 5.27
CA ARG A 243 6.86 -15.13 5.94
C ARG A 243 5.70 -14.69 6.81
N ILE A 244 4.48 -14.83 6.32
CA ILE A 244 3.28 -14.48 7.10
C ILE A 244 3.12 -15.41 8.30
N ASP A 245 3.27 -16.71 8.11
CA ASP A 245 3.21 -17.67 9.21
C ASP A 245 4.26 -17.37 10.29
N ARG A 246 5.42 -16.85 9.91
CA ARG A 246 6.45 -16.39 10.84
C ARG A 246 5.99 -15.14 11.61
N ILE A 247 5.48 -14.11 10.91
CA ILE A 247 4.97 -12.90 11.56
C ILE A 247 3.87 -13.26 12.57
N LEU A 248 2.94 -14.13 12.20
CA LEU A 248 1.89 -14.55 13.12
C LEU A 248 2.47 -15.19 14.38
N ARG A 249 3.45 -16.10 14.24
CA ARG A 249 4.13 -16.72 15.42
C ARG A 249 4.95 -15.73 16.23
N GLU A 250 5.58 -14.74 15.60
CA GLU A 250 6.31 -13.66 16.30
C GLU A 250 5.37 -12.83 17.20
N HIS A 251 4.06 -12.87 16.92
CA HIS A 251 2.99 -12.26 17.71
C HIS A 251 2.16 -13.29 18.51
N ASP A 252 2.69 -14.48 18.77
CA ASP A 252 2.01 -15.57 19.50
C ASP A 252 0.68 -16.01 18.86
N MET A 253 0.49 -15.77 17.56
CA MET A 253 -0.70 -16.15 16.79
C MET A 253 -0.49 -17.52 16.12
N ASP A 254 -1.53 -18.37 16.18
CA ASP A 254 -1.56 -19.61 15.41
C ASP A 254 -1.78 -19.31 13.92
N PRO A 255 -0.90 -19.73 12.99
CA PRO A 255 -1.12 -19.54 11.56
C PRO A 255 -2.42 -20.15 11.00
N ASP A 256 -2.99 -21.14 11.66
CA ASP A 256 -4.25 -21.78 11.29
C ASP A 256 -5.43 -21.32 12.17
N GLY A 257 -5.22 -20.31 13.01
CA GLY A 257 -6.23 -19.71 13.86
C GLY A 257 -7.31 -18.95 13.07
N LYS A 258 -8.40 -18.63 13.77
CA LYS A 258 -9.52 -17.87 13.21
C LYS A 258 -9.51 -16.45 13.78
N TYR A 259 -9.48 -15.46 12.91
CA TYR A 259 -9.26 -14.07 13.30
C TYR A 259 -10.26 -13.12 12.65
N ILE A 260 -10.57 -12.02 13.36
CA ILE A 260 -11.22 -10.83 12.83
C ILE A 260 -10.25 -9.65 12.92
N GLY A 261 -9.99 -8.98 11.80
CA GLY A 261 -9.08 -7.84 11.75
C GLY A 261 -9.79 -6.52 12.07
N PHE A 262 -9.16 -5.68 12.89
CA PHE A 262 -9.58 -4.30 13.16
C PHE A 262 -8.48 -3.36 12.69
N VAL A 263 -8.81 -2.51 11.70
CA VAL A 263 -7.90 -1.50 11.16
C VAL A 263 -8.47 -0.12 11.47
N LEU A 264 -8.15 0.36 12.65
CA LEU A 264 -8.69 1.59 13.22
C LEU A 264 -7.76 2.77 12.93
N ARG A 265 -8.28 3.98 13.12
CA ARG A 265 -7.47 5.20 13.05
C ARG A 265 -7.88 6.18 14.13
N LYS A 266 -6.94 7.02 14.55
CA LYS A 266 -7.26 8.17 15.37
C LYS A 266 -8.17 9.13 14.61
N TRP A 267 -9.37 9.37 15.15
CA TRP A 267 -10.39 10.24 14.58
C TRP A 267 -11.14 10.92 15.71
N PRO A 268 -11.63 12.16 15.55
CA PRO A 268 -12.48 12.80 16.58
C PRO A 268 -13.64 11.91 16.97
N GLY A 269 -13.86 11.69 18.27
CA GLY A 269 -14.91 10.82 18.79
C GLY A 269 -14.57 9.32 18.85
N ILE A 270 -13.33 8.92 18.54
CA ILE A 270 -12.91 7.51 18.62
C ILE A 270 -12.99 7.00 20.07
N GLU A 271 -12.72 7.85 21.05
CA GLU A 271 -12.81 7.53 22.48
C GLU A 271 -14.22 7.09 22.86
N GLU A 272 -15.24 7.78 22.34
CA GLU A 272 -16.65 7.47 22.59
C GLU A 272 -17.09 6.16 21.90
N LYS A 273 -16.46 5.82 20.77
CA LYS A 273 -16.76 4.61 20.00
C LYS A 273 -15.91 3.41 20.38
N ALA A 274 -14.91 3.57 21.25
CA ALA A 274 -14.02 2.49 21.65
C ALA A 274 -14.78 1.31 22.27
N THR A 275 -15.78 1.56 23.11
CA THR A 275 -16.64 0.53 23.71
C THR A 275 -17.46 -0.21 22.66
N VAL A 276 -17.91 0.46 21.60
CA VAL A 276 -18.67 -0.16 20.49
C VAL A 276 -17.79 -1.12 19.71
N PHE A 277 -16.56 -0.71 19.36
CA PHE A 277 -15.59 -1.61 18.71
C PHE A 277 -15.23 -2.79 19.61
N ALA A 278 -15.06 -2.56 20.91
CA ALA A 278 -14.79 -3.62 21.87
C ALA A 278 -15.96 -4.61 21.97
N ALA A 279 -17.20 -4.12 22.01
CA ALA A 279 -18.40 -4.97 22.01
C ALA A 279 -18.49 -5.82 20.73
N GLY A 280 -18.20 -5.26 19.56
CA GLY A 280 -18.13 -6.00 18.30
C GLY A 280 -17.04 -7.06 18.30
N ALA A 281 -15.86 -6.77 18.86
CA ALA A 281 -14.77 -7.74 19.02
C ALA A 281 -15.18 -8.90 19.95
N VAL A 282 -15.78 -8.60 21.10
CA VAL A 282 -16.31 -9.59 22.05
C VAL A 282 -17.40 -10.45 21.39
N TYR A 283 -18.32 -9.82 20.66
CA TYR A 283 -19.35 -10.52 19.91
C TYR A 283 -18.80 -11.53 18.90
N ALA A 284 -17.82 -11.10 18.09
CA ALA A 284 -17.17 -11.98 17.11
C ALA A 284 -16.46 -13.15 17.77
N TYR A 285 -15.78 -12.91 18.90
CA TYR A 285 -15.10 -13.94 19.67
C TYR A 285 -16.07 -14.96 20.26
N LEU A 286 -17.13 -14.50 20.95
CA LEU A 286 -18.07 -15.38 21.65
C LEU A 286 -18.96 -16.17 20.67
N LYS A 287 -19.41 -15.56 19.59
CA LYS A 287 -20.33 -16.19 18.64
C LYS A 287 -19.64 -17.06 17.60
N TYR A 288 -18.48 -16.63 17.09
CA TYR A 288 -17.82 -17.24 15.96
C TYR A 288 -16.44 -17.82 16.28
N GLY A 289 -15.91 -17.61 17.50
CA GLY A 289 -14.56 -18.02 17.87
C GLY A 289 -13.46 -17.24 17.11
N LEU A 290 -13.77 -16.01 16.68
CA LEU A 290 -12.82 -15.16 15.95
C LEU A 290 -12.05 -14.31 16.95
N THR A 291 -10.75 -14.57 17.09
CA THR A 291 -9.90 -13.75 17.95
C THR A 291 -9.60 -12.42 17.29
N PRO A 292 -9.84 -11.27 17.96
CA PRO A 292 -9.56 -9.96 17.41
C PRO A 292 -8.07 -9.70 17.18
N VAL A 293 -7.74 -9.12 16.03
CA VAL A 293 -6.40 -8.67 15.68
C VAL A 293 -6.47 -7.19 15.30
N PHE A 294 -5.81 -6.36 16.09
CA PHE A 294 -5.69 -4.92 15.82
C PHE A 294 -4.44 -4.65 15.01
N LEU A 295 -4.60 -4.17 13.78
CA LEU A 295 -3.51 -3.95 12.82
C LEU A 295 -3.38 -2.48 12.47
N SER A 296 -2.17 -1.92 12.63
CA SER A 296 -1.87 -0.55 12.24
C SER A 296 -1.42 -0.47 10.78
N ILE A 297 -2.13 0.31 9.95
CA ILE A 297 -1.70 0.68 8.59
C ILE A 297 -0.76 1.89 8.64
N ASN A 298 -1.05 2.85 9.51
CA ASN A 298 -0.11 3.89 9.84
C ASN A 298 0.45 3.60 11.25
N PHE A 299 1.58 2.91 11.32
CA PHE A 299 2.19 2.47 12.58
C PHE A 299 2.51 3.63 13.54
N ARG A 300 2.59 4.88 13.05
CA ARG A 300 2.88 6.05 13.89
C ARG A 300 1.65 6.58 14.63
N THR A 301 0.45 6.29 14.17
CA THR A 301 -0.78 6.94 14.65
C THR A 301 -1.92 6.00 14.98
N ASP A 302 -2.00 4.83 14.34
CA ASP A 302 -3.18 3.97 14.44
C ASP A 302 -3.21 3.15 15.75
N GLY A 303 -2.04 2.84 16.29
CA GLY A 303 -1.92 2.08 17.54
C GLY A 303 -2.62 2.75 18.73
N GLU A 304 -2.72 4.08 18.75
CA GLU A 304 -3.45 4.80 19.82
C GLU A 304 -4.95 4.45 19.78
N ALA A 305 -5.59 4.47 18.61
CA ALA A 305 -6.99 4.09 18.48
C ALA A 305 -7.23 2.63 18.86
N SER A 306 -6.33 1.74 18.49
CA SER A 306 -6.41 0.32 18.85
C SER A 306 -6.30 0.11 20.36
N ARG A 307 -5.38 0.82 21.05
CA ARG A 307 -5.24 0.74 22.51
C ARG A 307 -6.49 1.19 23.25
N LEU A 308 -7.13 2.28 22.81
CA LEU A 308 -8.39 2.72 23.40
C LEU A 308 -9.46 1.63 23.38
N VAL A 309 -9.55 0.86 22.30
CA VAL A 309 -10.49 -0.26 22.20
C VAL A 309 -10.06 -1.43 23.08
N THR A 310 -8.77 -1.78 23.07
CA THR A 310 -8.28 -2.94 23.82
C THR A 310 -8.35 -2.77 25.35
N GLU A 311 -8.38 -1.53 25.86
CA GLU A 311 -8.63 -1.23 27.28
C GLU A 311 -10.01 -1.72 27.78
N HIS A 312 -10.97 -1.89 26.87
CA HIS A 312 -12.31 -2.39 27.15
C HIS A 312 -12.48 -3.89 26.90
N LEU A 313 -11.43 -4.61 26.49
CA LEU A 313 -11.51 -6.04 26.21
C LEU A 313 -11.17 -6.90 27.43
N SER A 314 -12.01 -7.91 27.67
CA SER A 314 -11.77 -8.97 28.65
C SER A 314 -11.52 -10.34 28.01
N ILE A 315 -11.35 -10.38 26.68
CA ILE A 315 -11.10 -11.57 25.86
C ILE A 315 -9.67 -11.52 25.30
N PRO A 316 -9.10 -12.66 24.87
CA PRO A 316 -7.83 -12.65 24.15
C PRO A 316 -7.91 -11.82 22.86
N TYR A 317 -6.83 -11.10 22.59
CA TYR A 317 -6.66 -10.32 21.35
C TYR A 317 -5.19 -10.24 20.99
N TYR A 318 -4.90 -9.84 19.74
CA TYR A 318 -3.54 -9.57 19.28
C TYR A 318 -3.45 -8.13 18.77
N MET A 319 -2.27 -7.55 18.89
CA MET A 319 -1.99 -6.21 18.41
C MET A 319 -0.70 -6.21 17.60
N ILE A 320 -0.79 -5.81 16.32
CA ILE A 320 0.33 -5.68 15.41
C ILE A 320 0.48 -4.19 15.09
N ASP A 321 1.34 -3.52 15.85
CA ASP A 321 1.56 -2.06 15.82
C ASP A 321 3.03 -1.75 15.52
N GLU A 322 3.56 -2.40 14.50
CA GLU A 322 4.93 -2.22 14.02
C GLU A 322 4.97 -1.92 12.53
N GLN A 323 6.12 -1.45 12.08
CA GLN A 323 6.33 -1.18 10.66
C GLN A 323 6.52 -2.49 9.89
N MET A 324 5.59 -2.78 9.00
CA MET A 324 5.65 -3.90 8.07
C MET A 324 5.73 -3.39 6.62
N SER A 325 6.27 -4.23 5.74
CA SER A 325 6.16 -3.99 4.30
C SER A 325 4.71 -4.14 3.84
N THR A 326 4.36 -3.48 2.73
CA THR A 326 3.01 -3.57 2.14
C THR A 326 2.56 -5.02 1.93
N GLY A 327 3.44 -5.87 1.37
CA GLY A 327 3.12 -7.28 1.15
C GLY A 327 2.87 -8.07 2.45
N GLU A 328 3.53 -7.70 3.55
CA GLU A 328 3.30 -8.31 4.86
C GLU A 328 1.96 -7.86 5.45
N VAL A 329 1.61 -6.58 5.35
CA VAL A 329 0.28 -6.08 5.77
C VAL A 329 -0.83 -6.78 5.00
N ILE A 330 -0.71 -6.85 3.65
CA ILE A 330 -1.66 -7.58 2.79
C ILE A 330 -1.74 -9.05 3.23
N GLY A 331 -0.60 -9.68 3.48
CA GLY A 331 -0.53 -11.07 3.89
C GLY A 331 -1.17 -11.35 5.25
N VAL A 332 -0.97 -10.48 6.24
CA VAL A 332 -1.66 -10.60 7.54
C VAL A 332 -3.17 -10.44 7.37
N LEU A 333 -3.62 -9.42 6.61
CA LEU A 333 -5.05 -9.23 6.35
C LEU A 333 -5.67 -10.41 5.60
N SER A 334 -4.93 -11.10 4.73
CA SER A 334 -5.41 -12.29 4.02
C SER A 334 -5.72 -13.49 4.93
N ARG A 335 -5.26 -13.45 6.20
CA ARG A 335 -5.52 -14.49 7.21
C ARG A 335 -6.76 -14.20 8.05
N MET A 336 -7.38 -13.06 7.88
CA MET A 336 -8.60 -12.69 8.61
C MET A 336 -9.82 -13.33 7.96
N THR A 337 -10.77 -13.76 8.78
CA THR A 337 -12.10 -14.22 8.33
C THR A 337 -12.90 -13.06 7.78
N THR A 338 -12.78 -11.90 8.40
CA THR A 338 -13.34 -10.61 7.97
C THR A 338 -12.53 -9.46 8.53
N VAL A 339 -12.64 -8.28 7.94
CA VAL A 339 -11.91 -7.08 8.34
C VAL A 339 -12.86 -5.92 8.59
N VAL A 340 -12.83 -5.36 9.79
CA VAL A 340 -13.48 -4.09 10.17
C VAL A 340 -12.46 -2.98 9.97
N SER A 341 -12.74 -2.03 9.08
CA SER A 341 -11.76 -0.99 8.80
C SER A 341 -12.35 0.41 8.68
N MET A 342 -11.71 1.36 9.36
CA MET A 342 -11.84 2.80 9.11
C MET A 342 -10.88 3.25 8.00
N ARG A 343 -9.78 2.53 7.77
CA ARG A 343 -8.76 2.86 6.78
C ARG A 343 -9.14 2.29 5.41
N LEU A 344 -9.22 3.16 4.39
CA LEU A 344 -9.51 2.75 3.03
C LEU A 344 -8.55 1.65 2.54
N HIS A 345 -7.24 1.80 2.75
CA HIS A 345 -6.28 0.78 2.32
C HIS A 345 -6.37 -0.53 3.11
N GLY A 346 -6.91 -0.53 4.32
CA GLY A 346 -7.27 -1.77 5.02
C GLY A 346 -8.34 -2.56 4.26
N LEU A 347 -9.32 -1.86 3.70
CA LEU A 347 -10.36 -2.45 2.86
C LEU A 347 -9.81 -2.89 1.49
N ILE A 348 -9.00 -2.03 0.83
CA ILE A 348 -8.40 -2.34 -0.48
C ILE A 348 -7.52 -3.59 -0.39
N PHE A 349 -6.66 -3.70 0.60
CA PHE A 349 -5.78 -4.85 0.79
C PHE A 349 -6.56 -6.14 1.06
N ALA A 350 -7.57 -6.06 1.91
CA ALA A 350 -8.42 -7.20 2.23
C ALA A 350 -9.29 -7.62 1.02
N ALA A 351 -9.84 -6.66 0.27
CA ALA A 351 -10.61 -6.92 -0.96
C ALA A 351 -9.79 -7.68 -2.00
N GLY A 352 -8.56 -7.25 -2.27
CA GLY A 352 -7.65 -7.92 -3.21
C GLY A 352 -7.35 -9.38 -2.82
N GLN A 353 -7.52 -9.75 -1.54
CA GLN A 353 -7.35 -11.12 -1.05
C GLN A 353 -8.66 -11.90 -0.95
N GLY A 354 -9.81 -11.30 -1.31
CA GLY A 354 -11.12 -11.92 -1.21
C GLY A 354 -11.62 -12.09 0.23
N VAL A 355 -11.16 -11.23 1.13
CA VAL A 355 -11.62 -11.19 2.53
C VAL A 355 -12.89 -10.34 2.61
N PRO A 356 -13.96 -10.80 3.29
CA PRO A 356 -15.15 -10.01 3.54
C PRO A 356 -14.86 -8.73 4.32
N LEU A 357 -15.52 -7.63 3.93
CA LEU A 357 -15.24 -6.28 4.42
C LEU A 357 -16.37 -5.75 5.30
N ILE A 358 -15.99 -4.97 6.32
CA ILE A 358 -16.88 -4.12 7.09
C ILE A 358 -16.26 -2.74 7.14
N GLY A 359 -16.93 -1.76 6.52
CA GLY A 359 -16.47 -0.38 6.51
C GLY A 359 -17.07 0.45 7.63
N VAL A 360 -16.23 1.19 8.34
CA VAL A 360 -16.69 2.25 9.25
C VAL A 360 -16.29 3.58 8.62
N ALA A 361 -17.26 4.22 7.97
CA ALA A 361 -17.04 5.36 7.10
C ALA A 361 -17.04 6.67 7.90
N TYR A 362 -15.91 7.33 7.92
CA TYR A 362 -15.72 8.70 8.40
C TYR A 362 -15.47 9.68 7.23
N ASP A 363 -15.38 9.16 6.02
CA ASP A 363 -15.02 9.88 4.80
C ASP A 363 -15.70 9.16 3.62
N PRO A 364 -16.32 9.88 2.66
CA PRO A 364 -17.06 9.29 1.55
C PRO A 364 -16.26 8.27 0.69
N LYS A 365 -14.93 8.39 0.64
CA LYS A 365 -14.09 7.43 -0.09
C LYS A 365 -14.20 5.98 0.42
N VAL A 366 -14.60 5.78 1.69
CA VAL A 366 -14.77 4.44 2.28
C VAL A 366 -16.01 3.79 1.71
N THR A 367 -17.13 4.51 1.67
CA THR A 367 -18.40 4.02 1.11
C THR A 367 -18.29 3.85 -0.40
N ALA A 368 -17.74 4.83 -1.10
CA ALA A 368 -17.52 4.76 -2.56
C ALA A 368 -16.71 3.52 -2.98
N PHE A 369 -15.65 3.17 -2.22
CA PHE A 369 -14.90 1.95 -2.51
C PHE A 369 -15.72 0.69 -2.27
N LEU A 370 -16.46 0.61 -1.15
CA LEU A 370 -17.28 -0.56 -0.81
C LEU A 370 -18.41 -0.78 -1.80
N ASP A 371 -19.06 0.30 -2.24
CA ASP A 371 -20.06 0.25 -3.31
C ASP A 371 -19.43 -0.22 -4.63
N TYR A 372 -18.21 0.26 -4.92
CA TYR A 372 -17.49 -0.10 -6.14
C TYR A 372 -17.04 -1.57 -6.17
N VAL A 373 -16.72 -2.19 -5.03
CA VAL A 373 -16.43 -3.64 -4.95
C VAL A 373 -17.67 -4.49 -4.64
N GLU A 374 -18.86 -3.90 -4.68
CA GLU A 374 -20.14 -4.58 -4.40
C GLU A 374 -20.18 -5.29 -3.03
N GLN A 375 -19.56 -4.67 -2.03
CA GLN A 375 -19.58 -5.11 -0.64
C GLN A 375 -20.17 -4.01 0.26
N ASN A 376 -21.47 -3.75 0.12
CA ASN A 376 -22.19 -2.65 0.80
C ASN A 376 -22.41 -2.94 2.29
N ASN A 377 -21.39 -3.44 2.96
CA ASN A 377 -21.42 -3.81 4.38
C ASN A 377 -20.68 -2.73 5.19
N TYR A 378 -21.32 -1.59 5.38
CA TYR A 378 -20.72 -0.44 6.05
C TYR A 378 -21.74 0.40 6.81
N MET A 379 -21.23 1.25 7.70
CA MET A 379 -22.01 2.33 8.31
C MET A 379 -21.15 3.57 8.57
N GLN A 380 -21.83 4.70 8.79
CA GLN A 380 -21.17 5.95 9.14
C GLN A 380 -20.63 5.90 10.57
N PHE A 381 -19.44 6.45 10.77
CA PHE A 381 -18.75 6.44 12.06
C PHE A 381 -19.60 7.08 13.17
N GLU A 382 -20.27 8.20 12.87
CA GLU A 382 -21.09 8.94 13.82
C GLU A 382 -22.31 8.11 14.28
N ALA A 383 -22.87 7.29 13.37
CA ALA A 383 -24.03 6.45 13.64
C ALA A 383 -23.67 5.08 14.25
N LEU A 384 -22.38 4.74 14.31
CA LEU A 384 -21.89 3.43 14.75
C LEU A 384 -22.40 3.11 16.18
N ASN A 385 -23.03 1.94 16.32
CA ASN A 385 -23.49 1.39 17.59
C ASN A 385 -23.27 -0.13 17.66
N GLU A 386 -23.40 -0.73 18.83
CA GLU A 386 -23.06 -2.14 19.09
C GLU A 386 -23.90 -3.13 18.29
N LYS A 387 -25.22 -2.85 18.16
CA LYS A 387 -26.15 -3.72 17.45
C LYS A 387 -25.79 -3.77 15.96
N ASP A 388 -25.67 -2.61 15.35
CA ASP A 388 -25.41 -2.52 13.91
C ASP A 388 -24.04 -3.09 13.56
N LEU A 389 -23.00 -2.88 14.41
CA LEU A 389 -21.70 -3.50 14.20
C LEU A 389 -21.79 -5.04 14.29
N SER A 390 -22.58 -5.57 15.21
CA SER A 390 -22.82 -7.01 15.33
C SER A 390 -23.52 -7.58 14.09
N ASP A 391 -24.55 -6.88 13.58
CA ASP A 391 -25.28 -7.25 12.37
C ASP A 391 -24.37 -7.22 11.12
N LEU A 392 -23.47 -6.24 11.03
CA LEU A 392 -22.46 -6.16 9.98
C LEU A 392 -21.44 -7.32 10.07
N ILE A 393 -21.03 -7.69 11.29
CA ILE A 393 -20.14 -8.86 11.51
C ILE A 393 -20.84 -10.13 11.06
N ASP A 394 -22.12 -10.34 11.40
CA ASP A 394 -22.91 -11.51 10.96
C ASP A 394 -22.95 -11.58 9.43
N SER A 395 -23.23 -10.47 8.77
CA SER A 395 -23.29 -10.37 7.31
C SER A 395 -21.95 -10.69 6.67
N ALA A 396 -20.85 -10.19 7.22
CA ALA A 396 -19.52 -10.44 6.69
C ALA A 396 -19.06 -11.90 6.92
N VAL A 397 -19.31 -12.44 8.11
CA VAL A 397 -18.97 -13.84 8.40
C VAL A 397 -19.76 -14.81 7.52
N ALA A 398 -21.01 -14.48 7.16
CA ALA A 398 -21.81 -15.29 6.22
C ALA A 398 -21.17 -15.33 4.80
N LEU A 399 -20.34 -14.35 4.45
CA LEU A 399 -19.55 -14.33 3.21
C LEU A 399 -18.20 -15.04 3.36
N ALA A 400 -17.78 -15.38 4.58
CA ALA A 400 -16.56 -16.14 4.81
C ALA A 400 -16.67 -17.52 4.11
N GLY A 401 -15.64 -17.90 3.39
CA GLY A 401 -15.69 -19.08 2.50
C GLY A 401 -16.08 -18.78 1.05
N ARG A 402 -16.60 -17.59 0.74
CA ARG A 402 -16.87 -17.11 -0.63
C ARG A 402 -15.70 -16.27 -1.21
N GLY A 403 -14.50 -16.46 -0.71
CA GLY A 403 -13.35 -15.63 -1.09
C GLY A 403 -13.06 -15.62 -2.60
N GLU A 404 -13.34 -16.72 -3.32
CA GLU A 404 -13.21 -16.75 -4.77
C GLU A 404 -14.26 -15.87 -5.47
N GLU A 405 -15.51 -15.91 -5.01
CA GLU A 405 -16.57 -15.02 -5.51
C GLU A 405 -16.23 -13.55 -5.24
N LEU A 406 -15.76 -13.23 -4.03
CA LEU A 406 -15.35 -11.87 -3.66
C LEU A 406 -14.16 -11.39 -4.50
N ARG A 407 -13.19 -12.27 -4.79
CA ARG A 407 -12.11 -11.95 -5.73
C ARG A 407 -12.61 -11.69 -7.14
N ARG A 408 -13.58 -12.44 -7.63
CA ARG A 408 -14.19 -12.19 -8.95
C ARG A 408 -14.83 -10.80 -9.04
N ARG A 409 -15.43 -10.32 -7.95
CA ARG A 409 -15.97 -8.96 -7.92
C ARG A 409 -14.87 -7.91 -8.08
N THR A 410 -13.67 -8.18 -7.58
CA THR A 410 -12.50 -7.30 -7.77
C THR A 410 -11.77 -7.52 -9.11
N GLU A 411 -12.04 -8.58 -9.86
CA GLU A 411 -11.37 -8.86 -11.15
C GLU A 411 -11.61 -7.76 -12.19
N LEU A 412 -12.81 -7.18 -12.24
CA LEU A 412 -13.10 -6.06 -13.13
C LEU A 412 -12.22 -4.86 -12.78
N LEU A 413 -12.08 -4.58 -11.50
CA LEU A 413 -11.23 -3.50 -10.99
C LEU A 413 -9.75 -3.77 -11.25
N ASN A 414 -9.32 -5.03 -11.12
CA ASN A 414 -7.96 -5.43 -11.44
C ASN A 414 -7.64 -5.22 -12.93
N ARG A 415 -8.61 -5.48 -13.84
CA ARG A 415 -8.46 -5.17 -15.26
C ARG A 415 -8.47 -3.66 -15.53
N GLN A 416 -9.25 -2.90 -14.78
CA GLN A 416 -9.25 -1.44 -14.89
C GLN A 416 -7.96 -0.81 -14.36
N GLU A 417 -7.27 -1.47 -13.41
CA GLU A 417 -5.96 -1.02 -12.95
C GLU A 417 -4.95 -0.94 -14.10
N ASP A 418 -5.00 -1.85 -15.08
CA ASP A 418 -4.18 -1.80 -16.29
C ASP A 418 -4.29 -0.45 -17.04
N ASN A 419 -5.37 0.30 -16.88
CA ASN A 419 -5.52 1.64 -17.46
C ASN A 419 -4.51 2.64 -16.87
N ASN A 420 -4.11 2.47 -15.62
CA ASN A 420 -3.05 3.28 -15.02
C ASN A 420 -1.73 3.09 -15.78
N ARG A 421 -1.33 1.83 -15.96
CA ARG A 421 -0.11 1.43 -16.68
C ARG A 421 -0.16 1.81 -18.15
N ALA A 422 -1.26 1.48 -18.84
CA ALA A 422 -1.42 1.79 -20.26
C ALA A 422 -1.35 3.31 -20.54
N THR A 423 -1.95 4.12 -19.66
CA THR A 423 -1.87 5.58 -19.76
C THR A 423 -0.44 6.09 -19.57
N ALA A 424 0.29 5.54 -18.60
CA ALA A 424 1.69 5.87 -18.38
C ALA A 424 2.58 5.47 -19.58
N ALA A 425 2.35 4.27 -20.16
CA ALA A 425 3.08 3.80 -21.34
C ALA A 425 2.89 4.76 -22.52
N ARG A 426 1.66 5.20 -22.80
CA ARG A 426 1.36 6.21 -23.85
C ARG A 426 2.11 7.52 -23.63
N LEU A 427 2.09 8.04 -22.39
CA LEU A 427 2.79 9.29 -22.07
C LEU A 427 4.30 9.16 -22.14
N LEU A 428 4.83 7.97 -21.92
CA LEU A 428 6.26 7.64 -22.07
C LEU A 428 6.66 7.37 -23.54
N GLY A 429 5.68 7.17 -24.45
CA GLY A 429 5.93 6.76 -25.84
C GLY A 429 6.46 5.33 -25.95
N LYS A 430 5.94 4.43 -25.10
CA LYS A 430 6.35 3.02 -24.94
C LYS A 430 5.14 2.07 -25.12
N GLU A 431 4.29 2.30 -26.12
CA GLU A 431 3.16 1.40 -26.47
C GLU A 431 3.65 0.08 -27.09
#